data_f9217e996deb5dcdb2b7501b4f0e7af7
#
_entry.id   f9217e996deb5dcdb2b7501b4f0e7af7
#
_cell.length_a   1.000
_cell.length_b   1.000
_cell.length_c   1.000
_cell.angle_alpha   90.00
_cell.angle_beta   90.00
_cell.angle_gamma   90.00
#
_symmetry.space_group_name_H-M   'P 1'
#
loop_
_entity.id
_entity.type
_entity.pdbx_description
1 polymer ?
#
loop_
_entity_poly.entity_id
_entity_poly.type
_entity_poly.pdbx_seq_one_letter_code
_entity_poly.pdbx_strand_id
1 'polypeptide(L)'
;HEGYVVGGCIRDVLIGIAPKDYDVTTSATPEEVMSLFKKTVPTGLKHGTVAVHTHDGAYDVTTYRMDGEYEAHRYPKNVIFVDDLVEDLRRRDITINAIAYNPEKGIRDPFNGTGDIRHKIIRAVGNPILRFKEDALRILRAVRLSTTLNFNIEENTLKAMVETMDGLRFISEERIREELNNILLSKNPARGIRMLFDLGIMKYVLPELMTMSGFLQHNPHHDKDVLGHTLEVLTHVPADLPVRLAALFHDSGKSLFVDEAYFRSRISESILTASAW
;
A
#
# COMPACT_ATOMS: atom_id res chain seq x y z
N HIS A 1 2.75 22.46 25.07
CA HIS A 1 2.44 21.66 23.88
C HIS A 1 1.87 20.31 24.28
N GLU A 2 1.18 19.66 23.38
CA GLU A 2 0.73 18.29 23.57
C GLU A 2 1.34 17.37 22.49
N GLY A 3 1.48 16.08 22.82
CA GLY A 3 2.00 15.08 21.91
C GLY A 3 1.21 13.78 22.01
N TYR A 4 1.06 13.09 20.91
CA TYR A 4 0.37 11.81 20.83
C TYR A 4 1.19 10.82 20.01
N VAL A 5 1.26 9.59 20.48
CA VAL A 5 1.66 8.47 19.63
C VAL A 5 0.53 8.19 18.64
N VAL A 6 0.83 7.94 17.37
CA VAL A 6 -0.19 7.95 16.32
C VAL A 6 0.09 6.95 15.19
N GLY A 7 -0.96 6.53 14.51
CA GLY A 7 -0.82 5.78 13.26
C GLY A 7 -0.69 4.29 13.42
N GLY A 8 0.20 3.68 12.64
CA GLY A 8 0.35 2.22 12.56
C GLY A 8 0.66 1.54 13.88
N CYS A 9 1.46 2.17 14.73
CA CYS A 9 1.82 1.60 16.03
C CYS A 9 0.59 1.47 16.97
N ILE A 10 -0.32 2.45 16.99
CA ILE A 10 -1.54 2.36 17.81
C ILE A 10 -2.45 1.26 17.29
N ARG A 11 -2.64 1.18 15.95
CA ARG A 11 -3.36 0.07 15.33
C ARG A 11 -2.77 -1.27 15.74
N ASP A 12 -1.45 -1.43 15.63
CA ASP A 12 -0.77 -2.70 15.89
C ASP A 12 -0.94 -3.13 17.36
N VAL A 13 -0.77 -2.21 18.31
CA VAL A 13 -1.07 -2.47 19.74
C VAL A 13 -2.51 -2.91 19.94
N LEU A 14 -3.48 -2.24 19.30
CA LEU A 14 -4.90 -2.56 19.45
C LEU A 14 -5.29 -3.93 18.88
N ILE A 15 -4.53 -4.45 17.91
CA ILE A 15 -4.72 -5.81 17.36
C ILE A 15 -3.78 -6.86 17.98
N GLY A 16 -2.99 -6.49 19.01
CA GLY A 16 -2.09 -7.39 19.72
C GLY A 16 -0.79 -7.70 19.00
N ILE A 17 -0.34 -6.84 18.07
CA ILE A 17 0.94 -6.94 17.37
C ILE A 17 1.92 -5.94 17.99
N ALA A 18 3.15 -6.38 18.25
CA ALA A 18 4.22 -5.46 18.69
C ALA A 18 4.58 -4.49 17.57
N PRO A 19 4.48 -3.17 17.77
CA PRO A 19 4.89 -2.18 16.78
C PRO A 19 6.39 -2.27 16.47
N LYS A 20 6.74 -1.97 15.22
CA LYS A 20 8.14 -1.90 14.79
C LYS A 20 8.75 -0.52 15.01
N ASP A 21 7.95 0.51 14.86
CA ASP A 21 8.27 1.93 14.96
C ASP A 21 7.15 2.69 15.67
N TYR A 22 7.46 3.87 16.17
CA TYR A 22 6.50 4.73 16.83
C TYR A 22 6.59 6.13 16.23
N ASP A 23 5.50 6.59 15.65
CA ASP A 23 5.33 7.95 15.19
C ASP A 23 4.69 8.80 16.29
N VAL A 24 5.18 10.02 16.46
CA VAL A 24 4.61 11.00 17.38
C VAL A 24 4.12 12.20 16.57
N THR A 25 2.94 12.68 16.91
CA THR A 25 2.43 13.94 16.39
C THR A 25 2.23 14.95 17.53
N THR A 26 2.51 16.24 17.30
CA THR A 26 2.55 17.27 18.35
C THR A 26 2.05 18.63 17.86
N SER A 27 1.54 19.44 18.80
CA SER A 27 1.25 20.86 18.57
C SER A 27 2.52 21.74 18.54
N ALA A 28 3.69 21.22 18.93
CA ALA A 28 4.94 21.97 18.87
C ALA A 28 5.42 22.10 17.41
N THR A 29 5.95 23.27 17.05
CA THR A 29 6.62 23.46 15.75
C THR A 29 7.93 22.69 15.68
N PRO A 30 8.48 22.46 14.48
CA PRO A 30 9.77 21.76 14.36
C PRO A 30 10.91 22.43 15.16
N GLU A 31 10.95 23.75 15.19
CA GLU A 31 11.94 24.55 15.93
C GLU A 31 11.80 24.33 17.44
N GLU A 32 10.57 24.31 17.95
CA GLU A 32 10.27 24.04 19.35
C GLU A 32 10.66 22.59 19.71
N VAL A 33 10.35 21.60 18.87
CA VAL A 33 10.79 20.22 19.07
C VAL A 33 12.32 20.15 19.14
N MET A 34 13.04 20.80 18.22
CA MET A 34 14.49 20.83 18.21
C MET A 34 15.06 21.52 19.47
N SER A 35 14.37 22.50 20.06
CA SER A 35 14.80 23.16 21.28
C SER A 35 14.61 22.33 22.54
N LEU A 36 13.61 21.43 22.55
CA LEU A 36 13.27 20.59 23.70
C LEU A 36 14.17 19.38 23.86
N PHE A 37 14.77 18.87 22.77
CA PHE A 37 15.56 17.64 22.79
C PHE A 37 17.03 17.88 22.44
N LYS A 38 17.93 17.22 23.17
CA LYS A 38 19.40 17.39 23.01
C LYS A 38 19.93 16.92 21.66
N LYS A 39 19.30 15.89 21.06
CA LYS A 39 19.75 15.29 19.81
C LYS A 39 18.59 15.11 18.84
N THR A 40 18.58 15.96 17.83
CA THR A 40 17.54 15.96 16.78
C THR A 40 18.18 15.99 15.41
N VAL A 41 17.47 15.43 14.41
CA VAL A 41 17.85 15.49 12.99
C VAL A 41 16.66 15.99 12.21
N PRO A 42 16.78 17.09 11.43
CA PRO A 42 15.70 17.66 10.65
C PRO A 42 15.46 16.84 9.37
N THR A 43 14.86 15.65 9.49
CA THR A 43 14.66 14.71 8.40
C THR A 43 13.62 15.17 7.37
N GLY A 44 12.67 16.03 7.79
CA GLY A 44 11.58 16.46 6.93
C GLY A 44 10.96 17.80 7.33
N LEU A 45 11.77 18.86 7.58
CA LEU A 45 11.30 20.17 8.03
C LEU A 45 10.20 20.76 7.17
N LYS A 46 10.29 20.63 5.84
CA LYS A 46 9.24 21.08 4.91
C LYS A 46 7.87 20.43 5.17
N HIS A 47 7.89 19.27 5.83
CA HIS A 47 6.69 18.51 6.18
C HIS A 47 6.44 18.49 7.69
N GLY A 48 7.19 19.27 8.46
CA GLY A 48 7.04 19.38 9.91
C GLY A 48 7.62 18.21 10.71
N THR A 49 8.47 17.34 10.12
CA THR A 49 9.00 16.15 10.78
C THR A 49 10.44 16.38 11.24
N VAL A 50 10.70 16.00 12.49
CA VAL A 50 12.02 16.00 13.14
C VAL A 50 12.24 14.62 13.76
N ALA A 51 13.36 13.96 13.43
CA ALA A 51 13.77 12.75 14.12
C ALA A 51 14.42 13.12 15.46
N VAL A 52 13.85 12.63 16.55
CA VAL A 52 14.33 12.82 17.93
C VAL A 52 15.04 11.56 18.37
N HIS A 53 16.31 11.69 18.74
CA HIS A 53 17.12 10.59 19.26
C HIS A 53 17.15 10.59 20.78
N THR A 54 16.64 9.51 21.37
CA THR A 54 16.68 9.24 22.81
C THR A 54 17.65 8.09 23.10
N HIS A 55 17.78 7.71 24.37
CA HIS A 55 18.58 6.53 24.72
C HIS A 55 17.92 5.22 24.28
N ASP A 56 16.59 5.20 24.12
CA ASP A 56 15.79 4.03 23.73
C ASP A 56 15.62 3.88 22.20
N GLY A 57 15.97 4.92 21.43
CA GLY A 57 15.84 4.87 19.98
C GLY A 57 15.62 6.23 19.32
N ALA A 58 15.32 6.19 18.04
CA ALA A 58 14.93 7.34 17.22
C ALA A 58 13.43 7.33 16.96
N TYR A 59 12.80 8.48 17.10
CA TYR A 59 11.36 8.66 16.92
C TYR A 59 11.08 9.82 15.97
N ASP A 60 10.23 9.62 15.00
CA ASP A 60 9.76 10.70 14.15
C ASP A 60 8.66 11.50 14.86
N VAL A 61 8.95 12.79 15.11
CA VAL A 61 8.02 13.73 15.73
C VAL A 61 7.57 14.71 14.66
N THR A 62 6.27 14.72 14.36
CA THR A 62 5.67 15.55 13.30
C THR A 62 4.73 16.57 13.92
N THR A 63 4.91 17.84 13.58
CA THR A 63 3.97 18.92 13.93
C THR A 63 2.59 18.68 13.31
N TYR A 64 1.51 18.93 14.05
CA TYR A 64 0.14 18.89 13.51
C TYR A 64 0.05 19.75 12.26
N ARG A 65 -0.52 19.18 11.21
CA ARG A 65 -0.59 19.87 9.93
C ARG A 65 -1.84 19.52 9.14
N MET A 66 -2.26 20.46 8.34
CA MET A 66 -3.12 20.23 7.18
C MET A 66 -2.27 20.24 5.92
N ASP A 67 -2.60 19.33 5.03
CA ASP A 67 -2.02 19.34 3.69
C ASP A 67 -2.81 20.35 2.84
N GLY A 68 -2.11 21.25 2.15
CA GLY A 68 -2.71 22.19 1.21
C GLY A 68 -3.14 21.50 -0.09
N GLU A 69 -3.32 22.29 -1.16
CA GLU A 69 -3.62 21.73 -2.48
C GLU A 69 -2.55 20.74 -2.93
N TYR A 70 -2.98 19.60 -3.44
CA TYR A 70 -2.08 18.58 -3.98
C TYR A 70 -1.74 18.86 -5.44
N GLU A 71 -0.48 18.64 -5.81
CA GLU A 71 -0.01 18.72 -7.18
C GLU A 71 0.25 17.32 -7.72
N ALA A 72 -0.30 17.03 -8.91
CA ALA A 72 -0.09 15.77 -9.64
C ALA A 72 -0.33 14.51 -8.78
N HIS A 73 -1.36 14.49 -7.91
CA HIS A 73 -1.75 13.33 -7.08
C HIS A 73 -0.64 12.81 -6.15
N ARG A 74 0.33 13.66 -5.72
CA ARG A 74 1.50 13.18 -5.01
C ARG A 74 1.86 13.95 -3.73
N TYR A 75 2.03 15.26 -3.81
CA TYR A 75 2.51 16.08 -2.70
C TYR A 75 1.63 17.30 -2.49
N PRO A 76 1.37 17.67 -1.23
CA PRO A 76 0.80 18.96 -0.95
C PRO A 76 1.80 20.05 -1.36
N LYS A 77 1.34 21.05 -2.12
CA LYS A 77 2.15 22.21 -2.50
C LYS A 77 2.68 22.95 -1.28
N ASN A 78 1.85 23.04 -0.27
CA ASN A 78 2.15 23.68 1.00
C ASN A 78 1.62 22.84 2.15
N VAL A 79 2.32 22.88 3.25
CA VAL A 79 1.91 22.33 4.54
C VAL A 79 1.58 23.50 5.45
N ILE A 80 0.42 23.46 6.08
CA ILE A 80 -0.01 24.46 7.06
C ILE A 80 0.01 23.81 8.43
N PHE A 81 0.85 24.32 9.33
CA PHE A 81 0.87 23.86 10.71
C PHE A 81 -0.39 24.34 11.43
N VAL A 82 -0.98 23.44 12.22
CA VAL A 82 -2.22 23.70 12.97
C VAL A 82 -2.08 23.26 14.42
N ASP A 83 -2.96 23.74 15.28
CA ASP A 83 -2.97 23.36 16.69
C ASP A 83 -4.01 22.26 17.00
N ASP A 84 -4.75 21.79 15.98
CA ASP A 84 -5.81 20.81 16.14
C ASP A 84 -5.37 19.42 15.70
N LEU A 85 -5.32 18.49 16.65
CA LEU A 85 -5.04 17.08 16.41
C LEU A 85 -6.03 16.44 15.42
N VAL A 86 -7.32 16.85 15.46
CA VAL A 86 -8.35 16.25 14.58
C VAL A 86 -8.04 16.57 13.11
N GLU A 87 -7.53 17.76 12.81
CA GLU A 87 -7.12 18.13 11.46
C GLU A 87 -5.88 17.34 10.99
N ASP A 88 -4.90 17.08 11.89
CA ASP A 88 -3.77 16.20 11.56
C ASP A 88 -4.23 14.75 11.30
N LEU A 89 -5.17 14.25 12.07
CA LEU A 89 -5.72 12.91 11.85
C LEU A 89 -6.58 12.84 10.58
N ARG A 90 -7.27 13.94 10.21
CA ARG A 90 -8.14 14.03 9.04
C ARG A 90 -7.41 13.84 7.72
N ARG A 91 -6.15 14.28 7.61
CA ARG A 91 -5.34 14.14 6.38
C ARG A 91 -4.80 12.73 6.16
N ARG A 92 -4.94 11.82 7.14
CA ARG A 92 -4.42 10.45 7.03
C ARG A 92 -5.24 9.62 6.04
N ASP A 93 -4.65 8.51 5.61
CA ASP A 93 -5.21 7.65 4.57
C ASP A 93 -6.44 6.85 5.04
N ILE A 94 -6.27 6.06 6.09
CA ILE A 94 -7.23 5.03 6.55
C ILE A 94 -7.55 5.26 8.02
N THR A 95 -8.81 5.04 8.42
CA THR A 95 -9.32 5.28 9.78
C THR A 95 -8.52 4.56 10.86
N ILE A 96 -8.13 3.31 10.61
CA ILE A 96 -7.34 2.51 11.57
C ILE A 96 -5.92 3.05 11.79
N ASN A 97 -5.43 3.96 10.93
CA ASN A 97 -4.17 4.69 11.09
C ASN A 97 -4.38 6.13 11.56
N ALA A 98 -5.64 6.56 11.76
CA ALA A 98 -6.01 7.89 12.23
C ALA A 98 -6.44 7.87 13.71
N ILE A 99 -5.79 7.03 14.49
CA ILE A 99 -5.98 6.88 15.94
C ILE A 99 -4.73 7.43 16.64
N ALA A 100 -4.91 8.22 17.67
CA ALA A 100 -3.84 8.77 18.48
C ALA A 100 -3.99 8.39 19.95
N TYR A 101 -2.88 8.28 20.68
CA TYR A 101 -2.87 7.94 22.10
C TYR A 101 -1.90 8.86 22.86
N ASN A 102 -2.37 9.33 23.99
CA ASN A 102 -1.56 10.04 24.99
C ASN A 102 -1.79 9.41 26.36
N PRO A 103 -0.75 9.18 27.20
CA PRO A 103 -0.89 8.52 28.50
C PRO A 103 -1.86 9.20 29.45
N GLU A 104 -1.96 10.54 29.40
CA GLU A 104 -2.83 11.32 30.31
C GLU A 104 -4.23 11.50 29.74
N LYS A 105 -4.35 11.67 28.41
CA LYS A 105 -5.61 12.00 27.72
C LYS A 105 -6.30 10.80 27.10
N GLY A 106 -5.65 9.63 27.10
CA GLY A 106 -6.17 8.39 26.53
C GLY A 106 -6.20 8.38 25.01
N ILE A 107 -7.06 7.53 24.44
CA ILE A 107 -7.25 7.38 23.00
C ILE A 107 -8.06 8.54 22.42
N ARG A 108 -7.60 9.06 21.27
CA ARG A 108 -8.32 10.01 20.42
C ARG A 108 -8.60 9.35 19.08
N ASP A 109 -9.87 9.14 18.77
CA ASP A 109 -10.35 8.39 17.60
C ASP A 109 -11.55 9.10 16.96
N PRO A 110 -11.35 10.25 16.33
CA PRO A 110 -12.44 11.04 15.75
C PRO A 110 -13.10 10.38 14.54
N PHE A 111 -12.46 9.38 13.94
CA PHE A 111 -12.91 8.71 12.71
C PHE A 111 -13.36 7.26 12.93
N ASN A 112 -13.55 6.83 14.20
CA ASN A 112 -13.99 5.48 14.57
C ASN A 112 -13.08 4.35 14.05
N GLY A 113 -11.77 4.59 14.00
CA GLY A 113 -10.78 3.59 13.59
C GLY A 113 -10.76 2.37 14.52
N THR A 114 -11.00 2.55 15.82
CA THR A 114 -11.14 1.44 16.78
C THR A 114 -12.35 0.56 16.48
N GLY A 115 -13.45 1.14 16.02
CA GLY A 115 -14.61 0.42 15.51
C GLY A 115 -14.27 -0.38 14.26
N ASP A 116 -13.58 0.23 13.29
CA ASP A 116 -13.15 -0.44 12.07
C ASP A 116 -12.14 -1.57 12.35
N ILE A 117 -11.24 -1.42 13.33
CA ILE A 117 -10.37 -2.51 13.79
C ILE A 117 -11.19 -3.70 14.29
N ARG A 118 -12.17 -3.46 15.17
CA ARG A 118 -13.03 -4.53 15.72
C ARG A 118 -13.81 -5.28 14.64
N HIS A 119 -14.28 -4.56 13.63
CA HIS A 119 -15.03 -5.15 12.50
C HIS A 119 -14.14 -5.63 11.36
N LYS A 120 -12.81 -5.48 11.48
CA LYS A 120 -11.83 -5.83 10.44
C LYS A 120 -12.09 -5.13 9.11
N ILE A 121 -12.26 -3.83 9.16
CA ILE A 121 -12.59 -2.97 8.01
C ILE A 121 -11.42 -2.03 7.70
N ILE A 122 -11.12 -1.88 6.42
CA ILE A 122 -10.26 -0.84 5.84
C ILE A 122 -11.18 0.22 5.26
N ARG A 123 -11.16 1.42 5.85
CA ARG A 123 -11.99 2.56 5.45
C ARG A 123 -11.12 3.79 5.28
N ALA A 124 -11.30 4.54 4.20
CA ALA A 124 -10.65 5.83 4.00
C ALA A 124 -11.17 6.87 5.00
N VAL A 125 -10.30 7.77 5.46
CA VAL A 125 -10.70 8.88 6.33
C VAL A 125 -11.52 9.90 5.53
N GLY A 126 -12.69 10.26 6.03
CA GLY A 126 -13.55 11.27 5.44
C GLY A 126 -14.11 10.87 4.07
N ASN A 127 -13.94 11.70 3.05
CA ASN A 127 -14.39 11.39 1.69
C ASN A 127 -13.33 10.57 0.93
N PRO A 128 -13.60 9.30 0.58
CA PRO A 128 -12.61 8.42 -0.03
C PRO A 128 -12.15 8.89 -1.43
N ILE A 129 -13.05 9.47 -2.24
CA ILE A 129 -12.69 10.01 -3.56
C ILE A 129 -11.66 11.14 -3.43
N LEU A 130 -11.91 12.09 -2.53
CA LEU A 130 -10.98 13.17 -2.28
C LEU A 130 -9.65 12.63 -1.75
N ARG A 131 -9.70 11.67 -0.83
CA ARG A 131 -8.54 11.06 -0.21
C ARG A 131 -7.62 10.37 -1.21
N PHE A 132 -8.18 9.67 -2.20
CA PHE A 132 -7.39 9.02 -3.25
C PHE A 132 -6.95 9.98 -4.37
N LYS A 133 -7.69 11.06 -4.62
CA LYS A 133 -7.25 12.11 -5.55
C LYS A 133 -6.07 12.91 -5.02
N GLU A 134 -5.93 13.07 -3.70
CA GLU A 134 -4.78 13.72 -3.08
C GLU A 134 -3.48 12.93 -3.29
N ASP A 135 -3.48 11.64 -2.98
CA ASP A 135 -2.36 10.72 -3.22
C ASP A 135 -2.91 9.35 -3.64
N ALA A 136 -2.81 9.06 -4.93
CA ALA A 136 -3.31 7.80 -5.48
C ALA A 136 -2.60 6.56 -4.93
N LEU A 137 -1.37 6.69 -4.37
CA LEU A 137 -0.70 5.57 -3.71
C LEU A 137 -1.51 5.01 -2.55
N ARG A 138 -2.39 5.83 -1.93
CA ARG A 138 -3.28 5.37 -0.85
C ARG A 138 -4.18 4.21 -1.28
N ILE A 139 -4.45 4.06 -2.58
CA ILE A 139 -5.16 2.90 -3.16
C ILE A 139 -4.35 1.62 -2.91
N LEU A 140 -3.08 1.60 -3.26
CA LEU A 140 -2.20 0.44 -3.04
C LEU A 140 -1.96 0.19 -1.55
N ARG A 141 -1.86 1.24 -0.74
CA ARG A 141 -1.78 1.14 0.73
C ARG A 141 -3.03 0.49 1.32
N ALA A 142 -4.23 0.79 0.81
CA ALA A 142 -5.48 0.14 1.24
C ALA A 142 -5.47 -1.37 0.89
N VAL A 143 -5.04 -1.74 -0.32
CA VAL A 143 -4.85 -3.14 -0.72
C VAL A 143 -3.83 -3.83 0.18
N ARG A 144 -2.67 -3.22 0.41
CA ARG A 144 -1.63 -3.76 1.30
C ARG A 144 -2.15 -3.99 2.71
N LEU A 145 -2.82 -3.00 3.32
CA LEU A 145 -3.37 -3.13 4.67
C LEU A 145 -4.46 -4.20 4.74
N SER A 146 -5.36 -4.26 3.74
CA SER A 146 -6.35 -5.33 3.62
C SER A 146 -5.70 -6.71 3.59
N THR A 147 -4.62 -6.85 2.84
CA THR A 147 -3.88 -8.11 2.68
C THR A 147 -3.12 -8.49 3.95
N THR A 148 -2.35 -7.54 4.51
CA THR A 148 -1.47 -7.77 5.67
C THR A 148 -2.27 -8.05 6.94
N LEU A 149 -3.36 -7.32 7.16
CA LEU A 149 -4.20 -7.44 8.36
C LEU A 149 -5.33 -8.46 8.19
N ASN A 150 -5.56 -8.95 6.98
CA ASN A 150 -6.72 -9.75 6.60
C ASN A 150 -8.07 -9.06 6.93
N PHE A 151 -8.15 -7.76 6.63
CA PHE A 151 -9.35 -6.92 6.79
C PHE A 151 -10.04 -6.72 5.43
N ASN A 152 -11.36 -6.50 5.45
CA ASN A 152 -12.12 -6.20 4.23
C ASN A 152 -12.12 -4.70 3.95
N ILE A 153 -12.09 -4.33 2.68
CA ILE A 153 -12.23 -2.92 2.29
C ILE A 153 -13.72 -2.55 2.31
N GLU A 154 -14.04 -1.42 2.92
CA GLU A 154 -15.41 -0.89 2.99
C GLU A 154 -15.90 -0.49 1.58
N GLU A 155 -17.20 -0.69 1.32
CA GLU A 155 -17.78 -0.61 -0.03
C GLU A 155 -17.57 0.75 -0.71
N ASN A 156 -17.79 1.89 -0.01
CA ASN A 156 -17.59 3.21 -0.61
C ASN A 156 -16.11 3.50 -0.85
N THR A 157 -15.22 3.00 0.03
CA THR A 157 -13.78 3.05 -0.14
C THR A 157 -13.37 2.26 -1.37
N LEU A 158 -13.89 1.06 -1.56
CA LEU A 158 -13.63 0.21 -2.73
C LEU A 158 -14.10 0.87 -4.04
N LYS A 159 -15.31 1.43 -4.06
CA LYS A 159 -15.85 2.16 -5.22
C LYS A 159 -14.96 3.36 -5.59
N ALA A 160 -14.54 4.13 -4.58
CA ALA A 160 -13.66 5.27 -4.79
C ALA A 160 -12.26 4.86 -5.31
N MET A 161 -11.72 3.72 -4.87
CA MET A 161 -10.46 3.17 -5.40
C MET A 161 -10.57 2.94 -6.90
N VAL A 162 -11.66 2.28 -7.36
CA VAL A 162 -11.89 2.01 -8.79
C VAL A 162 -12.11 3.29 -9.58
N GLU A 163 -12.86 4.26 -9.03
CA GLU A 163 -13.14 5.54 -9.69
C GLU A 163 -11.88 6.40 -9.87
N THR A 164 -10.92 6.30 -8.95
CA THR A 164 -9.75 7.21 -8.90
C THR A 164 -8.42 6.54 -9.24
N MET A 165 -8.41 5.25 -9.60
CA MET A 165 -7.18 4.49 -9.84
C MET A 165 -6.31 5.03 -10.99
N ASP A 166 -6.88 5.82 -11.90
CA ASP A 166 -6.13 6.48 -12.97
C ASP A 166 -5.01 7.40 -12.43
N GLY A 167 -5.18 7.91 -11.23
CA GLY A 167 -4.15 8.69 -10.54
C GLY A 167 -2.85 7.94 -10.29
N LEU A 168 -2.87 6.60 -10.29
CA LEU A 168 -1.66 5.77 -10.15
C LEU A 168 -0.64 6.00 -11.27
N ARG A 169 -1.04 6.49 -12.43
CA ARG A 169 -0.12 6.85 -13.54
C ARG A 169 0.87 7.95 -13.16
N PHE A 170 0.55 8.77 -12.16
CA PHE A 170 1.38 9.87 -11.70
C PHE A 170 2.26 9.51 -10.50
N ILE A 171 2.14 8.29 -9.99
CA ILE A 171 2.94 7.79 -8.87
C ILE A 171 4.24 7.20 -9.43
N SER A 172 5.36 7.48 -8.76
CA SER A 172 6.65 6.94 -9.19
C SER A 172 6.71 5.42 -9.01
N GLU A 173 7.42 4.75 -9.91
CA GLU A 173 7.56 3.29 -9.91
C GLU A 173 8.16 2.75 -8.61
N GLU A 174 9.07 3.51 -7.98
CA GLU A 174 9.68 3.12 -6.70
C GLU A 174 8.63 3.01 -5.60
N ARG A 175 7.69 3.97 -5.52
CA ARG A 175 6.62 3.95 -4.51
C ARG A 175 5.63 2.80 -4.77
N ILE A 176 5.26 2.57 -6.05
CA ILE A 176 4.40 1.45 -6.46
C ILE A 176 5.09 0.12 -6.11
N ARG A 177 6.38 -0.02 -6.45
CA ARG A 177 7.19 -1.22 -6.16
C ARG A 177 7.25 -1.50 -4.67
N GLU A 178 7.41 -0.49 -3.83
CA GLU A 178 7.46 -0.66 -2.38
C GLU A 178 6.15 -1.25 -1.84
N GLU A 179 5.00 -0.72 -2.24
CA GLU A 179 3.70 -1.25 -1.84
C GLU A 179 3.46 -2.66 -2.37
N LEU A 180 3.83 -2.95 -3.63
CA LEU A 180 3.74 -4.29 -4.23
C LEU A 180 4.61 -5.30 -3.47
N ASN A 181 5.87 -4.94 -3.16
CA ASN A 181 6.77 -5.79 -2.39
C ASN A 181 6.19 -6.14 -1.02
N ASN A 182 5.60 -5.14 -0.34
CA ASN A 182 4.95 -5.36 0.95
C ASN A 182 3.69 -6.24 0.84
N ILE A 183 2.93 -6.17 -0.26
CA ILE A 183 1.83 -7.09 -0.56
C ILE A 183 2.38 -8.52 -0.75
N LEU A 184 3.42 -8.68 -1.56
CA LEU A 184 4.05 -9.97 -1.81
C LEU A 184 4.64 -10.60 -0.54
N LEU A 185 5.27 -9.83 0.32
CA LEU A 185 5.84 -10.29 1.59
C LEU A 185 4.82 -10.51 2.70
N SER A 186 3.55 -10.20 2.47
CA SER A 186 2.47 -10.43 3.44
C SER A 186 2.22 -11.93 3.68
N LYS A 187 1.42 -12.23 4.72
CA LYS A 187 0.99 -13.60 5.02
C LYS A 187 0.03 -14.17 3.97
N ASN A 188 -0.63 -13.34 3.19
CA ASN A 188 -1.62 -13.76 2.19
C ASN A 188 -1.44 -13.00 0.85
N PRO A 189 -0.30 -13.17 0.16
CA PRO A 189 0.02 -12.42 -1.06
C PRO A 189 -0.97 -12.68 -2.19
N ALA A 190 -1.45 -13.92 -2.31
CA ALA A 190 -2.42 -14.30 -3.35
C ALA A 190 -3.69 -13.45 -3.28
N ARG A 191 -4.19 -13.15 -2.06
CA ARG A 191 -5.35 -12.26 -1.87
C ARG A 191 -5.08 -10.84 -2.39
N GLY A 192 -3.90 -10.28 -2.08
CA GLY A 192 -3.54 -8.93 -2.53
C GLY A 192 -3.40 -8.86 -4.04
N ILE A 193 -2.69 -9.80 -4.64
CA ILE A 193 -2.52 -9.88 -6.09
C ILE A 193 -3.89 -10.10 -6.78
N ARG A 194 -4.73 -11.01 -6.29
CA ARG A 194 -6.09 -11.21 -6.80
C ARG A 194 -6.88 -9.91 -6.78
N MET A 195 -6.87 -9.18 -5.66
CA MET A 195 -7.57 -7.91 -5.52
C MET A 195 -7.10 -6.86 -6.55
N LEU A 196 -5.80 -6.77 -6.81
CA LEU A 196 -5.26 -5.86 -7.84
C LEU A 196 -5.78 -6.21 -9.24
N PHE A 197 -5.95 -7.50 -9.56
CA PHE A 197 -6.54 -7.93 -10.83
C PHE A 197 -8.05 -7.65 -10.87
N ASP A 198 -8.80 -8.08 -9.86
CA ASP A 198 -10.26 -7.99 -9.84
C ASP A 198 -10.75 -6.53 -9.90
N LEU A 199 -10.00 -5.60 -9.32
CA LEU A 199 -10.28 -4.16 -9.37
C LEU A 199 -9.71 -3.46 -10.61
N GLY A 200 -8.96 -4.16 -11.46
CA GLY A 200 -8.30 -3.57 -12.64
C GLY A 200 -7.13 -2.64 -12.29
N ILE A 201 -6.65 -2.67 -11.06
CA ILE A 201 -5.52 -1.86 -10.58
C ILE A 201 -4.19 -2.38 -11.13
N MET A 202 -4.10 -3.70 -11.40
CA MET A 202 -2.89 -4.36 -11.89
C MET A 202 -2.34 -3.71 -13.17
N LYS A 203 -3.20 -3.16 -14.04
CA LYS A 203 -2.78 -2.45 -15.27
C LYS A 203 -1.91 -1.21 -15.03
N TYR A 204 -1.92 -0.67 -13.81
CA TYR A 204 -1.07 0.46 -13.41
C TYR A 204 0.15 0.03 -12.61
N VAL A 205 0.14 -1.20 -12.09
CA VAL A 205 1.21 -1.74 -11.25
C VAL A 205 2.19 -2.57 -12.09
N LEU A 206 1.67 -3.56 -12.81
CA LEU A 206 2.40 -4.46 -13.71
C LEU A 206 1.50 -4.83 -14.89
N PRO A 207 1.39 -3.95 -15.91
CA PRO A 207 0.49 -4.15 -17.04
C PRO A 207 0.77 -5.43 -17.83
N GLU A 208 2.02 -5.90 -17.81
CA GLU A 208 2.45 -7.13 -18.50
C GLU A 208 1.73 -8.39 -17.98
N LEU A 209 1.29 -8.36 -16.71
CA LEU A 209 0.61 -9.49 -16.07
C LEU A 209 -0.89 -9.55 -16.41
N MET A 210 -1.46 -8.50 -17.01
CA MET A 210 -2.90 -8.45 -17.31
C MET A 210 -3.36 -9.60 -18.22
N THR A 211 -2.50 -10.08 -19.11
CA THR A 211 -2.79 -11.18 -20.03
C THR A 211 -2.91 -12.55 -19.35
N MET A 212 -2.49 -12.68 -18.08
CA MET A 212 -2.61 -13.94 -17.33
C MET A 212 -4.04 -14.27 -16.90
N SER A 213 -4.88 -13.24 -16.75
CA SER A 213 -6.28 -13.40 -16.35
C SER A 213 -7.13 -13.89 -17.52
N GLY A 214 -7.90 -14.96 -17.29
CA GLY A 214 -8.78 -15.58 -18.31
C GLY A 214 -8.04 -16.41 -19.36
N PHE A 215 -6.72 -16.54 -19.27
CA PHE A 215 -5.95 -17.39 -20.16
C PHE A 215 -5.98 -18.84 -19.71
N LEU A 216 -6.85 -19.65 -20.37
CA LEU A 216 -6.99 -21.09 -20.10
C LEU A 216 -5.83 -21.87 -20.75
N GLN A 217 -5.11 -22.64 -19.95
CA GLN A 217 -4.16 -23.61 -20.47
C GLN A 217 -4.95 -24.83 -20.98
N HIS A 218 -4.94 -25.07 -22.30
CA HIS A 218 -5.55 -26.26 -22.90
C HIS A 218 -4.75 -27.55 -22.58
N ASN A 219 -4.60 -27.82 -21.29
CA ASN A 219 -3.94 -29.04 -20.79
C ASN A 219 -4.90 -29.77 -19.85
N PRO A 220 -5.18 -31.08 -20.05
CA PRO A 220 -6.08 -31.86 -19.19
C PRO A 220 -5.70 -31.92 -17.71
N HIS A 221 -4.53 -31.41 -17.34
CA HIS A 221 -4.04 -31.37 -15.97
C HIS A 221 -4.19 -30.00 -15.29
N HIS A 222 -4.76 -28.98 -15.94
CA HIS A 222 -4.91 -27.63 -15.39
C HIS A 222 -6.34 -27.14 -15.46
N ASP A 223 -7.04 -27.16 -14.30
CA ASP A 223 -8.40 -26.66 -14.14
C ASP A 223 -8.49 -25.14 -13.98
N LYS A 224 -7.33 -24.46 -13.88
CA LYS A 224 -7.20 -23.02 -13.57
C LYS A 224 -6.58 -22.27 -14.74
N ASP A 225 -6.95 -20.99 -14.89
CA ASP A 225 -6.20 -20.08 -15.74
C ASP A 225 -4.77 -19.82 -15.19
N VAL A 226 -3.92 -19.19 -15.99
CA VAL A 226 -2.53 -18.88 -15.59
C VAL A 226 -2.48 -18.08 -14.30
N LEU A 227 -3.38 -17.10 -14.15
CA LEU A 227 -3.46 -16.32 -12.91
C LEU A 227 -3.84 -17.19 -11.70
N GLY A 228 -4.83 -18.06 -11.83
CA GLY A 228 -5.25 -18.96 -10.76
C GLY A 228 -4.13 -19.89 -10.31
N HIS A 229 -3.36 -20.45 -11.25
CA HIS A 229 -2.19 -21.24 -10.96
C HIS A 229 -1.11 -20.42 -10.23
N THR A 230 -0.77 -19.24 -10.75
CA THR A 230 0.22 -18.34 -10.14
C THR A 230 -0.15 -17.95 -8.70
N LEU A 231 -1.42 -17.65 -8.46
CA LEU A 231 -1.90 -17.33 -7.10
C LEU A 231 -1.78 -18.52 -6.15
N GLU A 232 -2.03 -19.74 -6.63
CA GLU A 232 -1.83 -20.95 -5.84
C GLU A 232 -0.35 -21.13 -5.49
N VAL A 233 0.56 -21.01 -6.46
CA VAL A 233 2.01 -21.08 -6.22
C VAL A 233 2.43 -20.05 -5.17
N LEU A 234 1.93 -18.80 -5.26
CA LEU A 234 2.22 -17.75 -4.28
C LEU A 234 1.83 -18.12 -2.85
N THR A 235 0.83 -18.99 -2.62
CA THR A 235 0.45 -19.42 -1.27
C THR A 235 1.43 -20.41 -0.66
N HIS A 236 2.19 -21.15 -1.49
CA HIS A 236 3.05 -22.24 -1.05
C HIS A 236 4.53 -21.86 -0.94
N VAL A 237 4.93 -20.71 -1.48
CA VAL A 237 6.33 -20.26 -1.41
C VAL A 237 6.59 -19.39 -0.17
N PRO A 238 7.82 -19.43 0.39
CA PRO A 238 8.16 -18.65 1.56
C PRO A 238 8.04 -17.13 1.34
N ALA A 239 7.95 -16.37 2.43
CA ALA A 239 7.91 -14.89 2.39
C ALA A 239 9.32 -14.31 2.15
N ASP A 240 9.91 -14.67 1.03
CA ASP A 240 11.19 -14.19 0.51
C ASP A 240 10.91 -13.47 -0.81
N LEU A 241 11.36 -12.22 -0.95
CA LEU A 241 10.97 -11.37 -2.07
C LEU A 241 11.43 -11.93 -3.43
N PRO A 242 12.68 -12.35 -3.63
CA PRO A 242 13.12 -13.01 -4.86
C PRO A 242 12.26 -14.23 -5.24
N VAL A 243 11.94 -15.08 -4.26
CA VAL A 243 11.12 -16.29 -4.49
C VAL A 243 9.69 -15.92 -4.84
N ARG A 244 9.09 -14.93 -4.16
CA ARG A 244 7.74 -14.42 -4.44
C ARG A 244 7.63 -13.74 -5.81
N LEU A 245 8.67 -13.00 -6.22
CA LEU A 245 8.75 -12.42 -7.56
C LEU A 245 8.90 -13.51 -8.62
N ALA A 246 9.79 -14.50 -8.40
CA ALA A 246 9.92 -15.64 -9.31
C ALA A 246 8.57 -16.37 -9.44
N ALA A 247 7.87 -16.62 -8.34
CA ALA A 247 6.53 -17.24 -8.35
C ALA A 247 5.48 -16.39 -9.09
N LEU A 248 5.54 -15.04 -8.98
CA LEU A 248 4.61 -14.16 -9.69
C LEU A 248 4.83 -14.16 -11.20
N PHE A 249 6.10 -14.26 -11.64
CA PHE A 249 6.46 -14.11 -13.05
C PHE A 249 6.69 -15.42 -13.81
N HIS A 250 6.79 -16.60 -13.15
CA HIS A 250 7.25 -17.85 -13.78
C HIS A 250 6.45 -18.24 -15.02
N ASP A 251 5.16 -17.93 -15.06
CA ASP A 251 4.23 -18.28 -16.13
C ASP A 251 3.70 -17.06 -16.93
N SER A 252 4.17 -15.85 -16.63
CA SER A 252 3.68 -14.62 -17.28
C SER A 252 3.89 -14.63 -18.81
N GLY A 253 4.94 -15.29 -19.30
CA GLY A 253 5.21 -15.45 -20.73
C GLY A 253 4.23 -16.35 -21.48
N LYS A 254 3.53 -17.28 -20.81
CA LYS A 254 2.63 -18.22 -21.47
C LYS A 254 1.50 -17.53 -22.24
N SER A 255 0.96 -16.45 -21.69
CA SER A 255 -0.11 -15.69 -22.33
C SER A 255 0.35 -14.81 -23.50
N LEU A 256 1.65 -14.55 -23.60
CA LEU A 256 2.23 -13.75 -24.69
C LEU A 256 2.60 -14.58 -25.92
N PHE A 257 2.76 -15.89 -25.77
CA PHE A 257 3.25 -16.78 -26.83
C PHE A 257 2.21 -17.73 -27.40
N VAL A 258 0.95 -17.61 -27.02
CA VAL A 258 -0.11 -18.50 -27.50
C VAL A 258 -1.15 -17.75 -28.34
N ASP A 259 -0.75 -17.37 -29.53
CA ASP A 259 -1.47 -17.80 -30.70
C ASP A 259 -0.93 -19.23 -31.06
N GLU A 260 -1.66 -20.27 -30.75
CA GLU A 260 -1.25 -21.67 -31.00
C GLU A 260 -0.95 -21.90 -32.51
N ALA A 261 -1.62 -21.16 -33.38
CA ALA A 261 -1.34 -21.09 -34.79
C ALA A 261 0.01 -20.41 -35.10
N TYR A 262 0.38 -19.35 -34.40
CA TYR A 262 1.65 -18.67 -34.54
C TYR A 262 2.82 -19.52 -34.04
N PHE A 263 2.65 -20.22 -32.91
CA PHE A 263 3.67 -21.11 -32.37
C PHE A 263 3.88 -22.34 -33.26
N ARG A 264 2.80 -22.95 -33.78
CA ARG A 264 2.87 -24.06 -34.74
C ARG A 264 3.49 -23.64 -36.08
N SER A 265 3.19 -22.43 -36.59
CA SER A 265 3.82 -21.91 -37.80
C SER A 265 5.31 -21.68 -37.64
N ARG A 266 5.74 -21.13 -36.49
CA ARG A 266 7.17 -20.90 -36.20
C ARG A 266 7.95 -22.20 -35.99
N ILE A 267 7.37 -23.21 -35.33
CA ILE A 267 8.01 -24.52 -35.18
C ILE A 267 8.07 -25.23 -36.54
N SER A 268 7.04 -25.20 -37.35
CA SER A 268 7.05 -25.79 -38.69
C SER A 268 8.04 -25.09 -39.63
N GLU A 269 8.16 -23.77 -39.59
CA GLU A 269 9.19 -23.01 -40.31
C GLU A 269 10.62 -23.35 -39.86
N SER A 270 10.86 -23.47 -38.53
CA SER A 270 12.18 -23.81 -38.03
C SER A 270 12.56 -25.28 -38.32
N ILE A 271 11.61 -26.21 -38.35
CA ILE A 271 11.85 -27.60 -38.73
C ILE A 271 12.11 -27.73 -40.24
N LEU A 272 11.37 -26.96 -41.06
CA LEU A 272 11.55 -26.93 -42.51
C LEU A 272 12.90 -26.31 -42.90
N THR A 273 13.35 -25.27 -42.18
CA THR A 273 14.66 -24.68 -42.41
C THR A 273 15.82 -25.50 -41.88
N ALA A 274 15.62 -26.31 -40.82
CA ALA A 274 16.62 -27.22 -40.29
C ALA A 274 16.79 -28.52 -41.14
N SER A 275 15.80 -28.87 -41.97
CA SER A 275 15.87 -30.04 -42.87
C SER A 275 16.41 -29.72 -44.28
N ALA A 276 16.83 -28.48 -44.50
CA ALA A 276 17.38 -27.99 -45.77
C ALA A 276 18.92 -27.77 -45.73
N TRP A 277 19.59 -28.35 -44.74
CA TRP A 277 21.06 -28.42 -44.66
C TRP A 277 21.56 -29.84 -44.58
#